data_7172c31b424dc35bd06128b50f75983b
#
_entry.id   7172c31b424dc35bd06128b50f75983b
#
_cell.length_a   1.000
_cell.length_b   1.000
_cell.length_c   1.000
_cell.angle_alpha   90.00
_cell.angle_beta   90.00
_cell.angle_gamma   90.00
#
_symmetry.space_group_name_H-M   'P 1'
#
loop_
_entity.id
_entity.type
_entity.pdbx_description
1 polymer ?
#
loop_
_entity_poly.entity_id
_entity_poly.type
_entity_poly.pdbx_seq_one_letter_code
_entity_poly.pdbx_strand_id
1 'polypeptide(L)'
;MRAFRYVLSGAALIVLAACKDTLLVDNQNQADRNRALGTFTDLEAFLGSGYATAHNAVLAGSNDDLQTQMLVMGLENISGLANFAMGPRGAVPRVQIDNQPNGTGDPGNLRDFTFGHRAARIASLSLAKLKTLSSGSPIQDGRDRAFCYFVRGVALGNLSLAYDSASILTENDDPQASIPLSGYQVVNQAALRDLDSAIAITNANKAGFPLPSTWINGNALDAPSFVQFIRSYKARLRASVARSPTERAAVDWTQVIADATNGITADFIVSMNPSAGWDVIWPAQAFATGSASWHQMSQFMLGFADTSGQFDAWLTLARSARAPFVVATPDKRLPQGTSRTAQIGDTLRPGFKDFYVSGTINPGRPYVRNRPTGEDAPQDPFAFSMYDFNRTRNFALKSPARTGPYPIMTATELRLLAAEGYLWQGNFAAAIPLINVTRADTLRGGLPALPLTIADTNTAVPGGNACVPRVPDAAQSFKKTKCGNIWDALKWEYHIETMYTGYGMWYFAARGWGDLPEGTAINWPVPNEEMLTRVQAFYGLGGVGGQGASGKGNYGLFSGGAY
;
A
#
# COMPACT_ATOMS: atom_id res chain seq x y z
N MET A 1 -69.00 -11.46 -40.15
CA MET A 1 -67.51 -11.63 -40.15
C MET A 1 -66.74 -10.30 -40.36
N ARG A 2 -67.25 -9.30 -41.08
CA ARG A 2 -66.52 -8.02 -41.25
C ARG A 2 -66.51 -7.14 -40.00
N ALA A 3 -67.58 -7.09 -39.24
CA ALA A 3 -67.66 -6.28 -38.01
C ALA A 3 -66.69 -6.80 -36.90
N PHE A 4 -66.46 -8.12 -36.81
CA PHE A 4 -65.53 -8.71 -35.80
C PHE A 4 -64.07 -8.39 -36.07
N ARG A 5 -63.69 -8.16 -37.34
CA ARG A 5 -62.32 -7.76 -37.73
C ARG A 5 -61.98 -6.31 -37.31
N TYR A 6 -62.93 -5.42 -37.33
CA TYR A 6 -62.72 -4.03 -36.91
C TYR A 6 -62.65 -3.87 -35.39
N VAL A 7 -63.35 -4.70 -34.63
CA VAL A 7 -63.29 -4.71 -33.16
C VAL A 7 -61.93 -5.25 -32.68
N LEU A 8 -61.41 -6.32 -33.32
CA LEU A 8 -60.08 -6.83 -33.00
C LEU A 8 -58.95 -5.87 -33.39
N SER A 9 -59.07 -5.14 -34.51
CA SER A 9 -58.09 -4.15 -34.93
C SER A 9 -58.13 -2.92 -34.02
N GLY A 10 -59.26 -2.50 -33.52
CA GLY A 10 -59.40 -1.42 -32.55
C GLY A 10 -58.85 -1.80 -31.17
N ALA A 11 -59.06 -3.02 -30.72
CA ALA A 11 -58.54 -3.51 -29.45
C ALA A 11 -56.98 -3.65 -29.50
N ALA A 12 -56.41 -4.08 -30.62
CA ALA A 12 -54.97 -4.16 -30.81
C ALA A 12 -54.27 -2.77 -30.81
N LEU A 13 -54.93 -1.73 -31.34
CA LEU A 13 -54.44 -0.37 -31.34
C LEU A 13 -54.50 0.29 -29.94
N ILE A 14 -55.49 -0.05 -29.12
CA ILE A 14 -55.61 0.45 -27.75
C ILE A 14 -54.54 -0.19 -26.84
N VAL A 15 -54.21 -1.48 -27.06
CA VAL A 15 -53.14 -2.15 -26.29
C VAL A 15 -51.75 -1.61 -26.65
N LEU A 16 -51.51 -1.15 -27.86
CA LEU A 16 -50.24 -0.53 -28.27
C LEU A 16 -50.12 0.92 -27.77
N ALA A 17 -51.20 1.60 -27.46
CA ALA A 17 -51.20 2.94 -26.87
C ALA A 17 -51.03 2.93 -25.33
N ALA A 18 -51.36 1.82 -24.66
CA ALA A 18 -51.19 1.68 -23.22
C ALA A 18 -49.75 1.40 -22.77
N CYS A 19 -48.84 1.07 -23.70
CA CYS A 19 -47.40 0.88 -23.41
C CYS A 19 -46.57 2.15 -23.56
N LYS A 20 -47.18 3.34 -23.62
CA LYS A 20 -46.46 4.62 -23.67
C LYS A 20 -46.26 5.30 -22.32
N ASP A 21 -46.76 4.76 -21.26
CA ASP A 21 -46.34 5.22 -19.95
C ASP A 21 -44.99 4.56 -19.63
N THR A 22 -44.04 5.37 -19.77
CA THR A 22 -42.66 5.21 -19.34
C THR A 22 -42.63 4.42 -18.05
N LEU A 23 -41.89 3.33 -18.04
CA LEU A 23 -41.30 2.68 -16.85
C LEU A 23 -40.32 3.63 -16.11
N LEU A 24 -40.63 4.91 -16.08
CA LEU A 24 -40.08 5.86 -15.13
C LEU A 24 -40.87 5.70 -13.84
N VAL A 25 -40.69 4.56 -13.18
CA VAL A 25 -41.01 4.44 -11.77
C VAL A 25 -40.00 5.32 -11.04
N ASP A 26 -40.43 6.55 -10.78
CA ASP A 26 -39.72 7.42 -9.85
C ASP A 26 -39.80 6.74 -8.48
N ASN A 27 -38.72 6.04 -8.12
CA ASN A 27 -38.67 5.33 -6.85
C ASN A 27 -38.56 6.37 -5.73
N GLN A 28 -39.68 6.84 -5.24
CA GLN A 28 -39.76 7.86 -4.18
C GLN A 28 -39.06 7.44 -2.88
N ASN A 29 -38.69 6.16 -2.75
CA ASN A 29 -37.92 5.63 -1.64
C ASN A 29 -36.40 5.61 -1.91
N GLN A 30 -35.93 5.82 -3.14
CA GLN A 30 -34.52 6.11 -3.41
C GLN A 30 -34.27 7.58 -3.15
N ALA A 31 -33.35 7.88 -2.25
CA ALA A 31 -32.88 9.25 -2.04
C ALA A 31 -32.40 9.80 -3.40
N ASP A 32 -33.20 10.66 -4.02
CA ASP A 32 -32.77 11.39 -5.21
C ASP A 32 -31.47 12.14 -4.87
N ARG A 33 -30.46 11.99 -5.71
CA ARG A 33 -29.14 12.64 -5.55
C ARG A 33 -29.31 14.15 -5.31
N ASN A 34 -30.24 14.78 -5.98
CA ASN A 34 -30.50 16.21 -5.84
C ASN A 34 -31.08 16.56 -4.44
N ARG A 35 -31.84 15.65 -3.86
CA ARG A 35 -32.38 15.79 -2.52
C ARG A 35 -31.36 15.41 -1.45
N ALA A 36 -30.54 14.38 -1.69
CA ALA A 36 -29.48 13.94 -0.78
C ALA A 36 -28.32 14.95 -0.65
N LEU A 37 -28.12 15.81 -1.64
CA LEU A 37 -27.15 16.90 -1.64
C LEU A 37 -27.86 18.26 -1.76
N GLY A 38 -29.02 18.38 -1.16
CA GLY A 38 -29.88 19.57 -1.28
C GLY A 38 -29.42 20.74 -0.43
N THR A 39 -28.78 20.47 0.70
CA THR A 39 -28.25 21.49 1.60
C THR A 39 -26.71 21.46 1.64
N PHE A 40 -26.13 22.56 2.04
CA PHE A 40 -24.65 22.63 2.22
C PHE A 40 -24.18 21.66 3.32
N THR A 41 -24.93 21.49 4.40
CA THR A 41 -24.62 20.55 5.48
C THR A 41 -24.58 19.10 4.98
N ASP A 42 -25.52 18.69 4.13
CA ASP A 42 -25.54 17.36 3.54
C ASP A 42 -24.34 17.16 2.60
N LEU A 43 -24.01 18.19 1.82
CA LEU A 43 -22.84 18.18 0.96
C LEU A 43 -21.54 18.05 1.76
N GLU A 44 -21.39 18.81 2.84
CA GLU A 44 -20.21 18.76 3.71
C GLU A 44 -20.06 17.39 4.40
N ALA A 45 -21.17 16.80 4.84
CA ALA A 45 -21.17 15.43 5.37
C ALA A 45 -20.74 14.40 4.30
N PHE A 46 -21.24 14.55 3.07
CA PHE A 46 -20.91 13.65 1.97
C PHE A 46 -19.44 13.76 1.56
N LEU A 47 -18.92 14.97 1.32
CA LEU A 47 -17.52 15.17 0.95
C LEU A 47 -16.58 14.75 2.08
N GLY A 48 -16.95 14.96 3.34
CA GLY A 48 -16.19 14.53 4.51
C GLY A 48 -15.99 13.01 4.60
N SER A 49 -16.90 12.20 4.02
CA SER A 49 -16.75 10.74 3.93
C SER A 49 -15.71 10.28 2.90
N GLY A 50 -15.25 11.18 2.04
CA GLY A 50 -14.41 10.84 0.89
C GLY A 50 -13.08 10.22 1.27
N TYR A 51 -12.38 10.79 2.25
CA TYR A 51 -11.08 10.24 2.66
C TYR A 51 -11.22 8.92 3.43
N ALA A 52 -12.27 8.75 4.24
CA ALA A 52 -12.57 7.47 4.86
C ALA A 52 -12.80 6.38 3.80
N THR A 53 -13.49 6.72 2.71
CA THR A 53 -13.68 5.80 1.57
C THR A 53 -12.37 5.46 0.87
N ALA A 54 -11.49 6.44 0.65
CA ALA A 54 -10.15 6.21 0.07
C ALA A 54 -9.26 5.39 0.99
N HIS A 55 -9.32 5.63 2.30
CA HIS A 55 -8.63 4.83 3.32
C HIS A 55 -9.12 3.38 3.30
N ASN A 56 -10.44 3.18 3.32
CA ASN A 56 -11.03 1.85 3.29
C ASN A 56 -10.72 1.08 2.00
N ALA A 57 -10.52 1.78 0.89
CA ALA A 57 -10.11 1.14 -0.36
C ALA A 57 -8.84 0.31 -0.19
N VAL A 58 -7.86 0.81 0.56
CA VAL A 58 -6.50 0.29 0.55
C VAL A 58 -6.00 -0.23 1.90
N LEU A 59 -6.60 0.18 3.01
CA LEU A 59 -6.10 -0.13 4.35
C LEU A 59 -7.07 -0.93 5.22
N ALA A 60 -8.36 -0.87 4.95
CA ALA A 60 -9.40 -1.50 5.78
C ALA A 60 -10.07 -2.70 5.09
N GLY A 61 -9.34 -3.39 4.25
CA GLY A 61 -9.82 -4.59 3.57
C GLY A 61 -10.18 -5.71 4.53
N SER A 62 -11.09 -6.56 4.11
CA SER A 62 -11.52 -7.75 4.83
C SER A 62 -10.84 -9.00 4.28
N ASN A 63 -9.52 -8.99 4.14
CA ASN A 63 -8.70 -10.07 3.60
C ASN A 63 -8.71 -10.22 2.06
N ASP A 64 -9.61 -9.54 1.36
CA ASP A 64 -9.76 -9.54 -0.10
C ASP A 64 -9.14 -8.29 -0.76
N ASP A 65 -8.29 -7.58 -0.03
CA ASP A 65 -7.59 -6.40 -0.49
C ASP A 65 -6.25 -6.73 -1.18
N LEU A 66 -5.75 -5.79 -1.96
CA LEU A 66 -4.46 -5.92 -2.61
C LEU A 66 -3.29 -5.83 -1.65
N GLN A 67 -3.44 -5.16 -0.51
CA GLN A 67 -2.38 -5.05 0.50
C GLN A 67 -1.91 -6.42 0.97
N THR A 68 -2.85 -7.32 1.27
CA THR A 68 -2.56 -8.69 1.67
C THR A 68 -1.75 -9.44 0.62
N GLN A 69 -2.12 -9.28 -0.65
CA GLN A 69 -1.40 -9.89 -1.77
C GLN A 69 0.00 -9.28 -1.96
N MET A 70 0.12 -7.96 -1.84
CA MET A 70 1.39 -7.23 -2.00
C MET A 70 2.44 -7.67 -0.98
N LEU A 71 2.04 -7.90 0.27
CA LEU A 71 2.95 -8.40 1.32
C LEU A 71 3.57 -9.75 0.93
N VAL A 72 2.78 -10.64 0.34
CA VAL A 72 3.24 -11.97 -0.09
C VAL A 72 4.03 -11.90 -1.41
N MET A 73 3.57 -11.09 -2.37
CA MET A 73 4.24 -10.93 -3.66
C MET A 73 5.62 -10.29 -3.51
N GLY A 74 5.76 -9.34 -2.58
CA GLY A 74 7.02 -8.69 -2.25
C GLY A 74 7.94 -9.50 -1.33
N LEU A 75 7.51 -10.67 -0.86
CA LEU A 75 8.24 -11.47 0.15
C LEU A 75 8.49 -10.74 1.47
N GLU A 76 7.71 -9.71 1.81
CA GLU A 76 7.70 -9.19 3.19
C GLU A 76 7.15 -10.27 4.12
N ASN A 77 6.05 -10.88 3.67
CA ASN A 77 5.42 -12.00 4.34
C ASN A 77 5.30 -13.20 3.41
N ILE A 78 5.07 -14.32 4.02
CA ILE A 78 4.48 -15.49 3.39
C ILE A 78 3.12 -15.75 4.02
N SER A 79 2.27 -16.50 3.33
CA SER A 79 1.00 -16.92 3.87
C SER A 79 1.07 -18.37 4.34
N GLY A 80 0.69 -18.60 5.59
CA GLY A 80 0.46 -19.95 6.12
C GLY A 80 -0.84 -20.58 5.61
N LEU A 81 -1.70 -19.78 4.97
CA LEU A 81 -2.99 -20.19 4.41
C LEU A 81 -3.09 -19.73 2.96
N ALA A 82 -3.66 -20.57 2.11
CA ALA A 82 -3.74 -20.29 0.66
C ALA A 82 -4.96 -19.46 0.24
N ASN A 83 -5.80 -19.01 1.19
CA ASN A 83 -7.00 -18.22 0.92
C ASN A 83 -6.70 -16.77 0.49
N PHE A 84 -7.72 -16.04 0.08
CA PHE A 84 -7.66 -14.62 -0.31
C PHE A 84 -6.58 -14.32 -1.36
N ALA A 85 -6.47 -15.17 -2.39
CA ALA A 85 -5.45 -15.11 -3.44
C ALA A 85 -3.99 -15.23 -2.96
N MET A 86 -3.72 -15.35 -1.66
CA MET A 86 -2.35 -15.44 -1.13
C MET A 86 -1.60 -16.69 -1.61
N GLY A 87 -2.28 -17.83 -1.76
CA GLY A 87 -1.66 -19.04 -2.29
C GLY A 87 -1.08 -18.83 -3.69
N PRO A 88 -1.89 -18.46 -4.69
CA PRO A 88 -1.39 -18.16 -6.03
C PRO A 88 -0.37 -17.03 -6.06
N ARG A 89 -0.53 -15.98 -5.22
CA ARG A 89 0.42 -14.85 -5.16
C ARG A 89 1.75 -15.24 -4.52
N GLY A 90 1.74 -16.21 -3.59
CA GLY A 90 2.95 -16.76 -2.96
C GLY A 90 3.63 -17.85 -3.76
N ALA A 91 2.98 -18.42 -4.78
CA ALA A 91 3.51 -19.54 -5.55
C ALA A 91 4.89 -19.23 -6.16
N VAL A 92 5.76 -20.24 -6.18
CA VAL A 92 7.08 -20.18 -6.80
C VAL A 92 7.25 -21.45 -7.65
N PRO A 93 7.45 -21.35 -8.96
CA PRO A 93 7.48 -20.13 -9.79
C PRO A 93 6.21 -19.31 -9.70
N ARG A 94 6.28 -18.01 -9.94
CA ARG A 94 5.13 -17.11 -9.96
C ARG A 94 4.18 -17.49 -11.08
N VAL A 95 2.89 -17.42 -10.79
CA VAL A 95 1.81 -17.67 -11.76
C VAL A 95 1.11 -16.38 -12.14
N GLN A 96 0.46 -16.39 -13.30
CA GLN A 96 -0.33 -15.26 -13.77
C GLN A 96 -1.52 -14.99 -12.85
N ILE A 97 -1.93 -13.74 -12.71
CA ILE A 97 -3.23 -13.37 -12.12
C ILE A 97 -4.32 -13.84 -13.09
N ASP A 98 -5.07 -14.85 -12.69
CA ASP A 98 -6.24 -15.31 -13.43
C ASP A 98 -7.40 -14.37 -13.16
N ASN A 99 -7.68 -13.49 -14.14
CA ASN A 99 -8.75 -12.49 -14.09
C ASN A 99 -10.00 -12.94 -14.86
N GLN A 100 -10.23 -14.24 -14.99
CA GLN A 100 -11.43 -14.80 -15.60
C GLN A 100 -12.55 -14.92 -14.55
N PRO A 101 -13.84 -14.72 -14.92
CA PRO A 101 -14.96 -14.86 -13.98
C PRO A 101 -15.07 -16.23 -13.30
N ASN A 102 -14.57 -17.28 -13.97
CA ASN A 102 -14.54 -18.64 -13.46
C ASN A 102 -13.10 -19.11 -13.15
N GLY A 103 -12.19 -18.17 -12.95
CA GLY A 103 -10.80 -18.45 -12.62
C GLY A 103 -10.67 -19.29 -11.35
N THR A 104 -9.65 -20.15 -11.28
CA THR A 104 -9.41 -21.04 -10.14
C THR A 104 -8.84 -20.31 -8.92
N GLY A 105 -8.57 -19.04 -9.03
CA GLY A 105 -8.12 -18.18 -7.95
C GLY A 105 -8.86 -16.85 -8.01
N ASP A 106 -9.43 -16.44 -6.89
CA ASP A 106 -9.96 -15.09 -6.77
C ASP A 106 -8.84 -14.08 -7.11
N PRO A 107 -8.98 -13.25 -8.15
CA PRO A 107 -7.97 -12.23 -8.45
C PRO A 107 -7.82 -11.22 -7.32
N GLY A 108 -8.85 -11.05 -6.47
CA GLY A 108 -8.85 -10.18 -5.29
C GLY A 108 -8.61 -8.72 -5.63
N ASN A 109 -8.98 -8.29 -6.86
CA ASN A 109 -8.67 -6.95 -7.37
C ASN A 109 -9.90 -6.03 -7.48
N LEU A 110 -11.11 -6.53 -7.23
CA LEU A 110 -12.35 -5.75 -7.39
C LEU A 110 -12.52 -4.70 -6.29
N ARG A 111 -12.20 -5.04 -5.06
CA ARG A 111 -12.49 -4.21 -3.89
C ARG A 111 -11.77 -2.86 -3.95
N ASP A 112 -10.45 -2.87 -4.06
CA ASP A 112 -9.63 -1.65 -4.09
C ASP A 112 -10.00 -0.78 -5.29
N PHE A 113 -10.28 -1.40 -6.45
CA PHE A 113 -10.74 -0.71 -7.65
C PHE A 113 -12.07 0.03 -7.41
N THR A 114 -13.05 -0.69 -6.88
CA THR A 114 -14.40 -0.15 -6.65
C THR A 114 -14.41 0.97 -5.61
N PHE A 115 -13.75 0.77 -4.48
CA PHE A 115 -13.71 1.78 -3.41
C PHE A 115 -12.83 2.98 -3.79
N GLY A 116 -11.73 2.78 -4.53
CA GLY A 116 -10.92 3.86 -5.08
C GLY A 116 -11.74 4.76 -6.01
N HIS A 117 -12.47 4.18 -6.97
CA HIS A 117 -13.36 4.95 -7.85
C HIS A 117 -14.54 5.58 -7.08
N ARG A 118 -15.07 4.92 -6.05
CA ARG A 118 -16.11 5.52 -5.18
C ARG A 118 -15.59 6.77 -4.47
N ALA A 119 -14.38 6.76 -3.93
CA ALA A 119 -13.78 7.93 -3.29
C ALA A 119 -13.55 9.07 -4.30
N ALA A 120 -13.01 8.77 -5.48
CA ALA A 120 -12.85 9.75 -6.56
C ALA A 120 -14.20 10.33 -6.99
N ARG A 121 -15.25 9.51 -7.05
CA ARG A 121 -16.62 9.95 -7.39
C ARG A 121 -17.23 10.86 -6.32
N ILE A 122 -17.05 10.55 -5.03
CA ILE A 122 -17.48 11.43 -3.93
C ILE A 122 -16.89 12.82 -4.14
N ALA A 123 -15.58 12.90 -4.35
CA ALA A 123 -14.88 14.15 -4.56
C ALA A 123 -15.37 14.91 -5.81
N SER A 124 -15.53 14.23 -6.95
CA SER A 124 -15.95 14.86 -8.21
C SER A 124 -17.39 15.35 -8.16
N LEU A 125 -18.30 14.59 -7.57
CA LEU A 125 -19.69 15.02 -7.37
C LEU A 125 -19.78 16.23 -6.42
N SER A 126 -18.98 16.24 -5.35
CA SER A 126 -18.91 17.36 -4.43
C SER A 126 -18.36 18.61 -5.10
N LEU A 127 -17.29 18.50 -5.89
CA LEU A 127 -16.75 19.62 -6.69
C LEU A 127 -17.78 20.16 -7.68
N ALA A 128 -18.52 19.27 -8.36
CA ALA A 128 -19.60 19.69 -9.27
C ALA A 128 -20.69 20.47 -8.51
N LYS A 129 -21.09 19.98 -7.32
CA LYS A 129 -22.14 20.61 -6.51
C LYS A 129 -21.68 21.96 -5.92
N LEU A 130 -20.42 22.08 -5.51
CA LEU A 130 -19.81 23.33 -5.02
C LEU A 130 -19.74 24.47 -6.08
N LYS A 131 -20.09 24.19 -7.35
CA LYS A 131 -20.26 25.22 -8.38
C LYS A 131 -21.58 25.98 -8.21
N THR A 132 -22.58 25.35 -7.57
CA THR A 132 -23.95 25.87 -7.48
C THR A 132 -24.46 26.00 -6.03
N LEU A 133 -23.77 25.38 -5.07
CA LEU A 133 -24.13 25.40 -3.67
C LEU A 133 -22.95 25.95 -2.86
N SER A 134 -23.22 26.91 -1.98
CA SER A 134 -22.22 27.59 -1.14
C SER A 134 -22.63 27.55 0.33
N SER A 135 -21.64 27.55 1.21
CA SER A 135 -21.82 27.75 2.65
C SER A 135 -22.24 29.18 3.01
N GLY A 136 -22.12 30.13 2.07
CA GLY A 136 -22.17 31.57 2.34
C GLY A 136 -20.82 32.15 2.75
N SER A 137 -19.78 31.32 2.90
CA SER A 137 -18.40 31.72 3.19
C SER A 137 -17.46 31.22 2.08
N PRO A 138 -16.92 32.10 1.22
CA PRO A 138 -15.97 31.70 0.17
C PRO A 138 -14.74 30.96 0.69
N ILE A 139 -14.32 31.25 1.93
CA ILE A 139 -13.17 30.63 2.58
C ILE A 139 -13.48 29.18 2.98
N GLN A 140 -14.68 28.92 3.52
CA GLN A 140 -15.14 27.57 3.84
C GLN A 140 -15.33 26.75 2.55
N ASP A 141 -15.97 27.33 1.54
CA ASP A 141 -16.12 26.69 0.23
C ASP A 141 -14.75 26.36 -0.39
N GLY A 142 -13.73 27.22 -0.14
CA GLY A 142 -12.34 26.99 -0.54
C GLY A 142 -11.72 25.79 0.18
N ARG A 143 -11.89 25.67 1.50
CA ARG A 143 -11.45 24.52 2.29
C ARG A 143 -12.06 23.22 1.74
N ASP A 144 -13.35 23.22 1.49
CA ASP A 144 -14.09 22.05 1.03
C ASP A 144 -13.64 21.61 -0.37
N ARG A 145 -13.43 22.57 -1.28
CA ARG A 145 -12.82 22.28 -2.60
C ARG A 145 -11.41 21.71 -2.47
N ALA A 146 -10.58 22.27 -1.60
CA ALA A 146 -9.22 21.75 -1.37
C ALA A 146 -9.26 20.30 -0.89
N PHE A 147 -10.17 19.97 0.03
CA PHE A 147 -10.33 18.61 0.53
C PHE A 147 -10.83 17.64 -0.56
N CYS A 148 -11.76 18.06 -1.40
CA CYS A 148 -12.24 17.23 -2.53
C CYS A 148 -11.11 16.92 -3.52
N TYR A 149 -10.29 17.92 -3.91
CA TYR A 149 -9.13 17.67 -4.76
C TYR A 149 -8.11 16.75 -4.09
N PHE A 150 -7.88 16.90 -2.79
CA PHE A 150 -7.02 15.98 -2.03
C PHE A 150 -7.56 14.54 -2.07
N VAL A 151 -8.84 14.32 -1.78
CA VAL A 151 -9.46 12.98 -1.79
C VAL A 151 -9.36 12.34 -3.17
N ARG A 152 -9.68 13.10 -4.25
CA ARG A 152 -9.58 12.57 -5.62
C ARG A 152 -8.14 12.25 -5.99
N GLY A 153 -7.21 13.12 -5.64
CA GLY A 153 -5.78 12.90 -5.87
C GLY A 153 -5.26 11.65 -5.16
N VAL A 154 -5.63 11.42 -3.90
CA VAL A 154 -5.26 10.19 -3.17
C VAL A 154 -5.88 8.95 -3.80
N ALA A 155 -7.17 8.99 -4.13
CA ALA A 155 -7.88 7.86 -4.70
C ALA A 155 -7.33 7.46 -6.08
N LEU A 156 -7.19 8.41 -7.01
CA LEU A 156 -6.59 8.18 -8.32
C LEU A 156 -5.13 7.76 -8.20
N GLY A 157 -4.39 8.36 -7.26
CA GLY A 157 -3.02 7.98 -6.97
C GLY A 157 -2.90 6.51 -6.60
N ASN A 158 -3.67 6.04 -5.63
CA ASN A 158 -3.65 4.63 -5.21
C ASN A 158 -4.08 3.69 -6.35
N LEU A 159 -5.10 4.04 -7.13
CA LEU A 159 -5.49 3.28 -8.32
C LEU A 159 -4.33 3.18 -9.33
N SER A 160 -3.62 4.29 -9.57
CA SER A 160 -2.46 4.31 -10.47
C SER A 160 -1.28 3.47 -9.99
N LEU A 161 -1.14 3.28 -8.69
CA LEU A 161 -0.11 2.40 -8.15
C LEU A 161 -0.44 0.92 -8.37
N ALA A 162 -1.70 0.54 -8.20
CA ALA A 162 -2.09 -0.86 -8.18
C ALA A 162 -2.51 -1.42 -9.55
N TYR A 163 -3.25 -0.66 -10.35
CA TYR A 163 -3.84 -1.15 -11.61
C TYR A 163 -3.10 -0.64 -12.84
N ASP A 164 -3.14 -1.40 -13.92
CA ASP A 164 -2.58 -0.99 -15.22
C ASP A 164 -3.34 0.18 -15.84
N SER A 165 -4.64 0.30 -15.54
CA SER A 165 -5.47 1.41 -15.99
C SER A 165 -6.64 1.67 -15.03
N ALA A 166 -7.17 2.91 -15.06
CA ALA A 166 -8.33 3.33 -14.28
C ALA A 166 -9.05 4.49 -14.98
N SER A 167 -10.30 4.74 -14.61
CA SER A 167 -11.08 5.87 -15.10
C SER A 167 -10.78 7.16 -14.32
N ILE A 168 -10.69 8.28 -15.02
CA ILE A 168 -10.50 9.61 -14.42
C ILE A 168 -11.81 10.37 -14.54
N LEU A 169 -12.65 10.26 -13.50
CA LEU A 169 -13.90 11.02 -13.40
C LEU A 169 -13.61 12.39 -12.78
N THR A 170 -14.05 13.45 -13.48
CA THR A 170 -13.94 14.83 -13.00
C THR A 170 -15.32 15.44 -12.69
N GLU A 171 -15.34 16.64 -12.13
CA GLU A 171 -16.55 17.43 -11.87
C GLU A 171 -17.22 17.98 -13.14
N ASN A 172 -16.64 17.75 -14.30
CA ASN A 172 -17.16 18.19 -15.60
C ASN A 172 -17.80 17.06 -16.39
N ASP A 173 -17.60 15.82 -15.95
CA ASP A 173 -18.10 14.63 -16.64
C ASP A 173 -19.53 14.29 -16.18
N ASP A 174 -20.33 13.72 -17.07
CA ASP A 174 -21.60 13.11 -16.67
C ASP A 174 -21.32 11.90 -15.78
N PRO A 175 -21.78 11.92 -14.53
CA PRO A 175 -21.52 10.82 -13.61
C PRO A 175 -22.26 9.52 -13.98
N GLN A 176 -23.13 9.51 -14.98
CA GLN A 176 -23.79 8.33 -15.53
C GLN A 176 -23.07 7.80 -16.78
N ALA A 177 -22.16 8.58 -17.36
CA ALA A 177 -21.39 8.15 -18.52
C ALA A 177 -20.36 7.07 -18.17
N SER A 178 -20.09 6.18 -19.11
CA SER A 178 -18.96 5.26 -19.03
C SER A 178 -17.68 6.03 -19.36
N ILE A 179 -16.90 6.36 -18.32
CA ILE A 179 -15.63 7.09 -18.48
C ILE A 179 -14.56 6.11 -18.99
N PRO A 180 -13.83 6.44 -20.09
CA PRO A 180 -12.78 5.59 -20.62
C PRO A 180 -11.68 5.29 -19.58
N LEU A 181 -11.05 4.11 -19.70
CA LEU A 181 -9.86 3.76 -18.95
C LEU A 181 -8.64 4.51 -19.51
N SER A 182 -7.82 5.02 -18.63
CA SER A 182 -6.53 5.65 -18.92
C SER A 182 -5.41 4.84 -18.30
N GLY A 183 -4.27 4.75 -18.97
CA GLY A 183 -3.10 4.05 -18.42
C GLY A 183 -2.60 4.69 -17.11
N TYR A 184 -1.97 3.89 -16.28
CA TYR A 184 -1.56 4.27 -14.91
C TYR A 184 -0.74 5.57 -14.82
N GLN A 185 0.12 5.85 -15.81
CA GLN A 185 0.92 7.09 -15.81
C GLN A 185 0.03 8.33 -15.96
N VAL A 186 -0.98 8.26 -16.83
CA VAL A 186 -1.94 9.35 -17.04
C VAL A 186 -2.80 9.55 -15.79
N VAL A 187 -3.22 8.45 -15.15
CA VAL A 187 -3.98 8.49 -13.89
C VAL A 187 -3.13 9.08 -12.76
N ASN A 188 -1.85 8.70 -12.66
CA ASN A 188 -0.93 9.26 -11.66
C ASN A 188 -0.70 10.76 -11.87
N GLN A 189 -0.52 11.19 -13.11
CA GLN A 189 -0.39 12.62 -13.43
C GLN A 189 -1.66 13.41 -13.07
N ALA A 190 -2.85 12.83 -13.30
CA ALA A 190 -4.10 13.45 -12.88
C ALA A 190 -4.17 13.57 -11.35
N ALA A 191 -3.79 12.53 -10.63
CA ALA A 191 -3.71 12.54 -9.18
C ALA A 191 -2.78 13.64 -8.65
N LEU A 192 -1.58 13.76 -9.22
CA LEU A 192 -0.62 14.79 -8.81
C LEU A 192 -1.13 16.21 -9.09
N ARG A 193 -1.82 16.45 -10.23
CA ARG A 193 -2.46 17.74 -10.51
C ARG A 193 -3.57 18.09 -9.52
N ASP A 194 -4.37 17.10 -9.10
CA ASP A 194 -5.38 17.30 -8.07
C ASP A 194 -4.75 17.67 -6.74
N LEU A 195 -3.67 17.00 -6.33
CA LEU A 195 -2.92 17.33 -5.12
C LEU A 195 -2.27 18.73 -5.20
N ASP A 196 -1.79 19.15 -6.36
CA ASP A 196 -1.30 20.52 -6.58
C ASP A 196 -2.41 21.55 -6.44
N SER A 197 -3.60 21.26 -6.99
CA SER A 197 -4.79 22.08 -6.82
C SER A 197 -5.21 22.19 -5.36
N ALA A 198 -5.19 21.08 -4.62
CA ALA A 198 -5.47 21.07 -3.19
C ALA A 198 -4.51 21.98 -2.40
N ILE A 199 -3.21 21.93 -2.68
CA ILE A 199 -2.20 22.81 -2.06
C ILE A 199 -2.48 24.28 -2.39
N ALA A 200 -2.70 24.60 -3.67
CA ALA A 200 -2.92 25.98 -4.12
C ALA A 200 -4.17 26.58 -3.45
N ILE A 201 -5.27 25.83 -3.45
CA ILE A 201 -6.54 26.28 -2.85
C ILE A 201 -6.41 26.39 -1.32
N THR A 202 -5.74 25.45 -0.66
CA THR A 202 -5.47 25.53 0.79
C THR A 202 -4.70 26.81 1.15
N ASN A 203 -3.65 27.12 0.40
CA ASN A 203 -2.84 28.33 0.63
C ASN A 203 -3.63 29.62 0.41
N ALA A 204 -4.59 29.62 -0.52
CA ALA A 204 -5.46 30.77 -0.79
C ALA A 204 -6.55 30.95 0.27
N ASN A 205 -6.93 29.88 1.01
CA ASN A 205 -8.07 29.87 1.93
C ASN A 205 -7.69 29.44 3.37
N LYS A 206 -6.52 29.81 3.84
CA LYS A 206 -5.97 29.37 5.14
C LYS A 206 -6.91 29.62 6.32
N ALA A 207 -7.66 30.72 6.30
CA ALA A 207 -8.61 31.06 7.37
C ALA A 207 -9.83 30.12 7.45
N GLY A 208 -10.08 29.29 6.44
CA GLY A 208 -11.14 28.27 6.47
C GLY A 208 -10.76 26.99 7.21
N PHE A 209 -9.50 26.85 7.58
CA PHE A 209 -9.00 25.69 8.33
C PHE A 209 -9.07 25.96 9.85
N PRO A 210 -9.09 24.93 10.71
CA PRO A 210 -8.73 23.54 10.41
C PRO A 210 -9.83 22.75 9.66
N LEU A 211 -9.44 21.59 9.09
CA LEU A 211 -10.39 20.58 8.65
C LEU A 211 -11.21 20.07 9.83
N PRO A 212 -12.49 19.72 9.65
CA PRO A 212 -13.24 18.97 10.65
C PRO A 212 -12.51 17.67 11.02
N SER A 213 -12.34 17.41 12.31
CA SER A 213 -11.56 16.25 12.81
C SER A 213 -12.16 14.90 12.42
N THR A 214 -13.42 14.87 12.00
CA THR A 214 -14.13 13.67 11.52
C THR A 214 -13.76 13.28 10.09
N TRP A 215 -13.23 14.21 9.28
CA TRP A 215 -12.89 13.95 7.88
C TRP A 215 -11.64 13.08 7.73
N ILE A 216 -10.68 13.25 8.65
CA ILE A 216 -9.53 12.36 8.82
C ILE A 216 -9.48 12.00 10.30
N ASN A 217 -10.10 10.93 10.68
CA ASN A 217 -10.51 10.60 12.04
C ASN A 217 -9.46 10.92 13.13
N GLY A 218 -9.78 11.88 13.98
CA GLY A 218 -8.91 12.39 15.04
C GLY A 218 -7.99 13.56 14.63
N ASN A 219 -8.03 14.01 13.36
CA ASN A 219 -7.12 15.04 12.85
C ASN A 219 -7.85 16.31 12.39
N ALA A 220 -7.80 17.36 13.21
CA ALA A 220 -8.22 18.70 12.81
C ALA A 220 -7.00 19.43 12.22
N LEU A 221 -6.68 19.17 10.95
CA LEU A 221 -5.49 19.73 10.30
C LEU A 221 -5.67 21.20 9.99
N ASP A 222 -4.78 22.05 10.48
CA ASP A 222 -4.63 23.41 10.00
C ASP A 222 -4.06 23.45 8.57
N ALA A 223 -4.08 24.60 7.92
CA ALA A 223 -3.65 24.72 6.54
C ALA A 223 -2.20 24.27 6.30
N PRO A 224 -1.21 24.66 7.12
CA PRO A 224 0.17 24.16 7.00
C PRO A 224 0.26 22.64 7.13
N SER A 225 -0.34 22.05 8.14
CA SER A 225 -0.32 20.59 8.38
C SER A 225 -1.01 19.82 7.25
N PHE A 226 -2.10 20.35 6.71
CA PHE A 226 -2.77 19.75 5.57
C PHE A 226 -1.89 19.79 4.30
N VAL A 227 -1.21 20.91 4.04
CA VAL A 227 -0.25 21.01 2.93
C VAL A 227 0.90 20.01 3.10
N GLN A 228 1.44 19.86 4.31
CA GLN A 228 2.48 18.85 4.59
C GLN A 228 1.98 17.43 4.30
N PHE A 229 0.76 17.11 4.70
CA PHE A 229 0.16 15.79 4.45
C PHE A 229 -0.06 15.54 2.94
N ILE A 230 -0.53 16.56 2.19
CA ILE A 230 -0.68 16.47 0.73
C ILE A 230 0.69 16.24 0.06
N ARG A 231 1.73 16.99 0.45
CA ARG A 231 3.09 16.81 -0.09
C ARG A 231 3.63 15.41 0.19
N SER A 232 3.33 14.86 1.34
CA SER A 232 3.74 13.50 1.70
C SER A 232 3.15 12.46 0.74
N TYR A 233 1.87 12.61 0.40
CA TYR A 233 1.24 11.78 -0.63
C TYR A 233 1.89 12.00 -2.02
N LYS A 234 2.21 13.23 -2.39
CA LYS A 234 2.88 13.51 -3.67
C LYS A 234 4.22 12.81 -3.77
N ALA A 235 5.05 12.88 -2.71
CA ALA A 235 6.34 12.16 -2.67
C ALA A 235 6.14 10.66 -2.86
N ARG A 236 5.23 10.05 -2.08
CA ARG A 236 4.90 8.62 -2.17
C ARG A 236 4.43 8.23 -3.56
N LEU A 237 3.44 8.92 -4.11
CA LEU A 237 2.82 8.58 -5.39
C LEU A 237 3.79 8.75 -6.56
N ARG A 238 4.59 9.83 -6.54
CA ARG A 238 5.59 10.10 -7.56
C ARG A 238 6.69 9.04 -7.60
N ALA A 239 7.18 8.62 -6.44
CA ALA A 239 8.20 7.58 -6.35
C ALA A 239 7.65 6.19 -6.68
N SER A 240 6.46 5.86 -6.18
CA SER A 240 5.94 4.48 -6.19
C SER A 240 5.24 4.08 -7.50
N VAL A 241 4.96 5.01 -8.41
CA VAL A 241 4.31 4.71 -9.71
C VAL A 241 5.21 3.89 -10.64
N ALA A 242 6.52 4.00 -10.51
CA ALA A 242 7.49 3.28 -11.34
C ALA A 242 7.35 1.74 -11.18
N ARG A 243 7.33 1.04 -12.31
CA ARG A 243 7.07 -0.41 -12.38
C ARG A 243 8.27 -1.23 -12.82
N SER A 244 9.36 -0.55 -13.15
CA SER A 244 10.61 -1.16 -13.59
C SER A 244 11.80 -0.31 -13.13
N PRO A 245 13.02 -0.87 -13.11
CA PRO A 245 14.23 -0.10 -12.83
C PRO A 245 14.41 1.10 -13.76
N THR A 246 14.06 0.96 -15.03
CA THR A 246 14.14 2.07 -16.00
C THR A 246 13.18 3.19 -15.65
N GLU A 247 11.94 2.86 -15.30
CA GLU A 247 10.97 3.87 -14.86
C GLU A 247 11.37 4.50 -13.51
N ARG A 248 11.92 3.70 -12.59
CA ARG A 248 12.38 4.20 -11.28
C ARG A 248 13.53 5.19 -11.43
N ALA A 249 14.47 4.90 -12.32
CA ALA A 249 15.56 5.82 -12.65
C ALA A 249 15.06 7.13 -13.28
N ALA A 250 13.96 7.07 -14.03
CA ALA A 250 13.37 8.22 -14.72
C ALA A 250 12.38 9.04 -13.86
N VAL A 251 12.16 8.67 -12.59
CA VAL A 251 11.33 9.44 -11.66
C VAL A 251 11.93 10.84 -11.45
N ASP A 252 11.08 11.86 -11.38
CA ASP A 252 11.52 13.21 -10.98
C ASP A 252 11.90 13.24 -9.50
N TRP A 253 13.11 12.77 -9.20
CA TRP A 253 13.63 12.69 -7.85
C TRP A 253 13.83 14.05 -7.21
N THR A 254 14.01 15.11 -8.00
CA THR A 254 14.07 16.49 -7.48
C THR A 254 12.75 16.87 -6.82
N GLN A 255 11.63 16.55 -7.47
CA GLN A 255 10.31 16.80 -6.90
C GLN A 255 9.99 15.84 -5.74
N VAL A 256 10.43 14.58 -5.80
CA VAL A 256 10.28 13.65 -4.66
C VAL A 256 10.99 14.19 -3.42
N ILE A 257 12.26 14.61 -3.56
CA ILE A 257 13.03 15.22 -2.45
C ILE A 257 12.31 16.45 -1.90
N ALA A 258 11.87 17.36 -2.79
CA ALA A 258 11.20 18.58 -2.39
C ALA A 258 9.88 18.30 -1.65
N ASP A 259 9.05 17.38 -2.16
CA ASP A 259 7.78 17.04 -1.53
C ASP A 259 8.00 16.25 -0.21
N ALA A 260 8.97 15.34 -0.15
CA ALA A 260 9.31 14.59 1.06
C ALA A 260 9.88 15.49 2.18
N THR A 261 10.77 16.43 1.83
CA THR A 261 11.40 17.36 2.79
C THR A 261 10.38 18.36 3.36
N ASN A 262 9.38 18.75 2.55
CA ASN A 262 8.30 19.64 2.98
C ASN A 262 7.01 18.89 3.35
N GLY A 263 7.09 17.60 3.57
CA GLY A 263 6.02 16.74 4.04
C GLY A 263 5.87 16.73 5.56
N ILE A 264 5.23 15.70 6.09
CA ILE A 264 5.08 15.51 7.53
C ILE A 264 6.44 15.33 8.20
N THR A 265 6.59 15.90 9.39
CA THR A 265 7.82 15.82 10.21
C THR A 265 7.72 14.81 11.36
N ALA A 266 6.52 14.31 11.63
CA ALA A 266 6.21 13.23 12.56
C ALA A 266 5.27 12.25 11.89
N ASP A 267 5.17 11.02 12.43
CA ASP A 267 4.27 10.00 11.90
C ASP A 267 2.82 10.49 11.86
N PHE A 268 2.15 10.31 10.74
CA PHE A 268 0.76 10.72 10.58
C PHE A 268 -0.17 9.64 11.15
N ILE A 269 -0.76 9.95 12.27
CA ILE A 269 -1.58 9.05 13.06
C ILE A 269 -3.06 9.27 12.76
N VAL A 270 -3.78 8.19 12.48
CA VAL A 270 -5.25 8.19 12.40
C VAL A 270 -5.80 7.38 13.56
N SER A 271 -6.86 7.87 14.17
CA SER A 271 -7.56 7.14 15.23
C SER A 271 -8.41 6.04 14.60
N MET A 272 -7.98 4.79 14.71
CA MET A 272 -8.72 3.65 14.18
C MET A 272 -9.92 3.32 15.07
N ASN A 273 -11.02 3.00 14.41
CA ASN A 273 -12.27 2.53 15.01
C ASN A 273 -13.03 1.70 13.96
N PRO A 274 -12.87 0.37 13.93
CA PRO A 274 -13.50 -0.49 12.93
C PRO A 274 -15.02 -0.35 12.87
N SER A 275 -15.69 -0.12 14.02
CA SER A 275 -17.14 0.08 14.06
C SER A 275 -17.60 1.39 13.42
N ALA A 276 -16.70 2.36 13.28
CA ALA A 276 -16.93 3.63 12.58
C ALA A 276 -16.35 3.65 11.16
N GLY A 277 -15.90 2.49 10.63
CA GLY A 277 -15.36 2.37 9.29
C GLY A 277 -13.89 2.76 9.14
N TRP A 278 -13.15 2.95 10.23
CA TRP A 278 -11.71 3.23 10.22
C TRP A 278 -10.95 2.01 10.72
N ASP A 279 -10.39 1.23 9.82
CA ASP A 279 -9.71 -0.02 10.15
C ASP A 279 -8.37 -0.17 9.41
N VAL A 280 -7.53 -1.05 9.94
CA VAL A 280 -6.37 -1.66 9.29
C VAL A 280 -6.34 -3.14 9.67
N ILE A 281 -6.54 -4.01 8.70
CA ILE A 281 -6.78 -5.44 8.97
C ILE A 281 -5.50 -6.26 9.09
N TRP A 282 -4.49 -5.99 8.26
CA TRP A 282 -3.29 -6.85 8.18
C TRP A 282 -2.49 -7.00 9.47
N PRO A 283 -2.43 -6.04 10.41
CA PRO A 283 -1.78 -6.31 11.69
C PRO A 283 -2.46 -7.44 12.47
N ALA A 284 -3.78 -7.58 12.35
CA ALA A 284 -4.51 -8.66 13.00
C ALA A 284 -4.27 -10.01 12.32
N GLN A 285 -4.08 -10.02 11.00
CA GLN A 285 -3.76 -11.23 10.24
C GLN A 285 -2.40 -11.82 10.64
N ALA A 286 -1.44 -10.96 11.00
CA ALA A 286 -0.14 -11.39 11.50
C ALA A 286 -0.21 -12.07 12.89
N PHE A 287 -1.26 -11.79 13.67
CA PHE A 287 -1.42 -12.25 15.06
C PHE A 287 -2.75 -12.94 15.31
N ALA A 288 -3.35 -13.55 14.32
CA ALA A 288 -4.58 -14.32 14.49
C ALA A 288 -4.37 -15.37 15.59
N THR A 289 -5.26 -15.35 16.59
CA THR A 289 -5.12 -16.18 17.80
C THR A 289 -5.28 -17.67 17.49
N GLY A 290 -4.38 -18.48 18.03
CA GLY A 290 -4.51 -19.94 18.11
C GLY A 290 -4.17 -20.71 16.84
N SER A 291 -3.82 -20.08 15.77
CA SER A 291 -3.23 -20.71 14.58
C SER A 291 -1.99 -19.94 14.18
N ALA A 292 -1.15 -20.60 13.44
CA ALA A 292 -0.14 -19.97 12.67
C ALA A 292 -0.73 -18.72 12.02
N SER A 293 -0.12 -17.61 12.26
CA SER A 293 -0.50 -16.34 11.67
C SER A 293 -0.61 -16.49 10.16
N TRP A 294 -1.61 -15.88 9.57
CA TRP A 294 -1.78 -15.87 8.11
C TRP A 294 -0.57 -15.28 7.43
N HIS A 295 0.08 -14.30 8.07
CA HIS A 295 1.26 -13.63 7.59
C HIS A 295 2.45 -13.90 8.51
N GLN A 296 3.42 -14.61 7.98
CA GLN A 296 4.72 -14.81 8.61
C GLN A 296 5.77 -14.07 7.81
N MET A 297 6.83 -13.62 8.46
CA MET A 297 7.92 -12.96 7.74
C MET A 297 8.65 -13.96 6.85
N SER A 298 9.09 -13.50 5.69
CA SER A 298 9.85 -14.32 4.76
C SER A 298 11.24 -14.65 5.31
N GLN A 299 11.59 -15.92 5.35
CA GLN A 299 12.95 -16.38 5.74
C GLN A 299 14.02 -15.80 4.81
N PHE A 300 13.69 -15.66 3.51
CA PHE A 300 14.61 -15.07 2.53
C PHE A 300 14.94 -13.61 2.88
N MET A 301 13.93 -12.79 3.13
CA MET A 301 14.15 -11.37 3.46
C MET A 301 14.85 -11.19 4.81
N LEU A 302 14.47 -11.98 5.83
CA LEU A 302 15.13 -11.94 7.13
C LEU A 302 16.58 -12.41 7.06
N GLY A 303 16.90 -13.29 6.12
CA GLY A 303 18.26 -13.77 5.86
C GLY A 303 19.25 -12.63 5.57
N PHE A 304 18.77 -11.49 5.03
CA PHE A 304 19.62 -10.32 4.81
C PHE A 304 20.21 -9.73 6.09
N ALA A 305 19.63 -10.02 7.23
CA ALA A 305 20.17 -9.64 8.53
C ALA A 305 21.06 -10.71 9.16
N ASP A 306 21.09 -11.93 8.62
CA ASP A 306 21.87 -13.03 9.21
C ASP A 306 23.38 -12.83 9.05
N THR A 307 24.08 -12.89 10.18
CA THR A 307 25.55 -12.79 10.23
C THR A 307 26.22 -14.09 10.72
N SER A 308 25.43 -15.14 10.94
CA SER A 308 25.91 -16.42 11.42
C SER A 308 26.40 -17.36 10.31
N GLY A 309 26.05 -17.07 9.05
CA GLY A 309 26.29 -17.96 7.90
C GLY A 309 25.18 -18.98 7.67
N GLN A 310 24.14 -19.00 8.50
CA GLN A 310 22.99 -19.88 8.31
C GLN A 310 22.24 -19.58 7.01
N PHE A 311 22.14 -18.31 6.64
CA PHE A 311 21.52 -17.93 5.38
C PHE A 311 22.33 -18.43 4.17
N ASP A 312 23.66 -18.36 4.21
CA ASP A 312 24.53 -18.94 3.17
C ASP A 312 24.30 -20.45 3.03
N ALA A 313 24.26 -21.17 4.15
CA ALA A 313 23.96 -22.60 4.16
C ALA A 313 22.57 -22.88 3.55
N TRP A 314 21.57 -22.10 3.94
CA TRP A 314 20.19 -22.21 3.45
C TRP A 314 20.08 -21.97 1.94
N LEU A 315 20.83 -21.00 1.39
CA LEU A 315 20.85 -20.70 -0.04
C LEU A 315 21.47 -21.82 -0.88
N THR A 316 22.34 -22.65 -0.31
CA THR A 316 22.95 -23.79 -1.03
C THR A 316 22.01 -24.99 -1.16
N LEU A 317 20.99 -25.09 -0.30
CA LEU A 317 20.07 -26.21 -0.30
C LEU A 317 19.09 -26.16 -1.47
N ALA A 318 18.70 -27.33 -1.96
CA ALA A 318 17.54 -27.44 -2.82
C ALA A 318 16.28 -26.94 -2.07
N ARG A 319 15.35 -26.33 -2.78
CA ARG A 319 14.15 -25.73 -2.20
C ARG A 319 13.40 -26.68 -1.24
N SER A 320 13.22 -27.94 -1.65
CA SER A 320 12.53 -28.96 -0.83
C SER A 320 13.26 -29.36 0.45
N ALA A 321 14.55 -29.04 0.55
CA ALA A 321 15.38 -29.33 1.73
C ALA A 321 15.54 -28.11 2.66
N ARG A 322 15.00 -26.96 2.29
CA ARG A 322 15.12 -25.75 3.11
C ARG A 322 14.19 -25.80 4.30
N ALA A 323 14.71 -25.42 5.46
CA ALA A 323 13.98 -25.29 6.69
C ALA A 323 14.23 -23.91 7.33
N PRO A 324 13.32 -23.39 8.17
CA PRO A 324 13.56 -22.17 8.91
C PRO A 324 14.82 -22.28 9.76
N PHE A 325 15.57 -21.19 9.88
CA PHE A 325 16.75 -21.09 10.73
C PHE A 325 16.69 -19.84 11.61
N VAL A 326 17.46 -19.85 12.68
CA VAL A 326 17.59 -18.73 13.61
C VAL A 326 18.47 -17.66 12.98
N VAL A 327 17.92 -16.48 12.76
CA VAL A 327 18.66 -15.31 12.25
C VAL A 327 19.45 -14.67 13.39
N ALA A 328 20.76 -14.84 13.41
CA ALA A 328 21.62 -14.15 14.36
C ALA A 328 22.14 -12.84 13.75
N THR A 329 21.86 -11.71 14.39
CA THR A 329 22.08 -10.40 13.80
C THR A 329 22.42 -9.34 14.86
N PRO A 330 23.24 -8.32 14.51
CA PRO A 330 23.40 -7.14 15.34
C PRO A 330 22.24 -6.13 15.23
N ASP A 331 21.33 -6.29 14.24
CA ASP A 331 20.18 -5.39 14.08
C ASP A 331 19.20 -5.56 15.23
N LYS A 332 19.06 -4.52 16.05
CA LYS A 332 18.26 -4.57 17.27
C LYS A 332 16.75 -4.61 17.03
N ARG A 333 16.28 -4.36 15.82
CA ARG A 333 14.85 -4.49 15.45
C ARG A 333 14.42 -5.95 15.37
N LEU A 334 15.39 -6.89 15.24
CA LEU A 334 15.15 -8.33 15.30
C LEU A 334 15.44 -8.86 16.72
N PRO A 335 14.86 -10.01 17.10
CA PRO A 335 15.13 -10.62 18.40
C PRO A 335 16.60 -11.05 18.47
N GLN A 336 17.22 -10.81 19.63
CA GLN A 336 18.63 -11.08 19.85
C GLN A 336 18.83 -12.48 20.44
N GLY A 337 19.96 -13.08 20.13
CA GLY A 337 20.34 -14.41 20.55
C GLY A 337 20.61 -15.35 19.40
N THR A 338 21.31 -16.43 19.68
CA THR A 338 21.75 -17.43 18.69
C THR A 338 20.92 -18.72 18.73
N SER A 339 19.90 -18.78 19.58
CA SER A 339 18.97 -19.90 19.66
C SER A 339 17.52 -19.42 19.66
N ARG A 340 16.60 -20.28 19.21
CA ARG A 340 15.16 -19.98 19.22
C ARG A 340 14.65 -19.65 20.62
N THR A 341 15.08 -20.41 21.63
CA THR A 341 14.69 -20.18 23.03
C THR A 341 15.13 -18.80 23.52
N ALA A 342 16.36 -18.39 23.23
CA ALA A 342 16.85 -17.06 23.61
C ALA A 342 16.03 -15.96 22.91
N GLN A 343 15.74 -16.11 21.63
CA GLN A 343 14.96 -15.13 20.86
C GLN A 343 13.49 -15.07 21.27
N ILE A 344 12.87 -16.18 21.66
CA ILE A 344 11.50 -16.19 22.21
C ILE A 344 11.47 -15.40 23.52
N GLY A 345 12.54 -15.46 24.32
CA GLY A 345 12.67 -14.71 25.57
C GLY A 345 12.91 -13.20 25.38
N ASP A 346 13.38 -12.79 24.23
CA ASP A 346 13.69 -11.37 23.91
C ASP A 346 12.43 -10.60 23.47
N THR A 347 11.52 -10.36 24.40
CA THR A 347 10.19 -9.80 24.12
C THR A 347 10.06 -8.32 24.39
N LEU A 348 10.87 -7.77 25.31
CA LEU A 348 10.79 -6.37 25.75
C LEU A 348 12.19 -5.77 25.80
N ARG A 349 12.32 -4.52 25.37
CA ARG A 349 13.58 -3.78 25.41
C ARG A 349 13.43 -2.40 26.01
N PRO A 350 14.20 -2.07 27.05
CA PRO A 350 14.25 -0.73 27.59
C PRO A 350 14.57 0.29 26.50
N GLY A 351 13.83 1.39 26.48
CA GLY A 351 14.01 2.46 25.50
C GLY A 351 13.32 2.26 24.15
N PHE A 352 12.97 1.03 23.75
CA PHE A 352 12.11 0.81 22.60
C PHE A 352 10.68 1.26 22.94
N LYS A 353 10.06 1.96 22.00
CA LYS A 353 8.66 2.39 22.13
C LYS A 353 7.78 1.46 21.33
N ASP A 354 6.71 1.00 21.96
CA ASP A 354 5.68 0.28 21.23
C ASP A 354 5.00 1.24 20.23
N PHE A 355 4.78 0.77 19.03
CA PHE A 355 4.41 1.65 17.95
C PHE A 355 3.05 2.29 18.18
N TYR A 356 2.09 1.61 18.81
CA TYR A 356 0.70 2.06 18.86
C TYR A 356 -0.07 1.67 20.11
N VAL A 357 0.37 2.15 21.22
CA VAL A 357 -0.52 2.33 22.35
C VAL A 357 -0.43 3.79 22.74
N SER A 358 -1.56 4.41 23.02
CA SER A 358 -1.64 5.84 23.36
C SER A 358 -0.53 6.23 24.33
N GLY A 359 0.46 6.99 23.84
CA GLY A 359 1.57 7.50 24.62
C GLY A 359 2.51 6.40 25.13
N THR A 360 3.48 6.01 24.36
CA THR A 360 4.74 5.40 24.81
C THR A 360 4.66 4.29 25.86
N ILE A 361 4.42 3.05 25.46
CA ILE A 361 4.79 1.93 26.33
C ILE A 361 6.31 1.77 26.25
N ASN A 362 6.95 1.98 27.38
CA ASN A 362 8.35 1.67 27.63
C ASN A 362 8.40 0.62 28.76
N PRO A 363 8.99 -0.55 28.56
CA PRO A 363 9.79 -0.96 27.41
C PRO A 363 8.93 -1.41 26.21
N GLY A 364 9.38 -1.04 25.01
CA GLY A 364 8.79 -1.47 23.75
C GLY A 364 9.29 -2.85 23.33
N ARG A 365 8.91 -3.26 22.13
CA ARG A 365 9.21 -4.58 21.56
C ARG A 365 10.17 -4.46 20.39
N PRO A 366 10.98 -5.49 20.10
CA PRO A 366 11.60 -5.62 18.78
C PRO A 366 10.52 -5.57 17.69
N TYR A 367 10.89 -5.12 16.48
CA TYR A 367 9.94 -5.08 15.35
C TYR A 367 9.53 -6.48 14.91
N VAL A 368 10.41 -7.45 15.11
CA VAL A 368 10.25 -8.85 14.78
C VAL A 368 10.34 -9.68 16.05
N ARG A 369 9.52 -10.70 16.20
CA ARG A 369 9.65 -11.72 17.26
C ARG A 369 9.91 -13.09 16.65
N ASN A 370 10.64 -13.93 17.35
CA ASN A 370 10.60 -15.37 17.11
C ASN A 370 9.33 -15.92 17.78
N ARG A 371 8.56 -16.73 17.05
CA ARG A 371 7.30 -17.26 17.55
C ARG A 371 7.52 -18.36 18.58
N PRO A 372 6.64 -18.49 19.60
CA PRO A 372 6.63 -19.66 20.44
C PRO A 372 6.52 -20.96 19.62
N THR A 373 7.14 -22.02 20.11
CA THR A 373 6.96 -23.35 19.53
C THR A 373 5.48 -23.75 19.63
N GLY A 374 4.90 -24.23 18.54
CA GLY A 374 3.47 -24.55 18.46
C GLY A 374 2.63 -23.48 17.75
N GLU A 375 3.18 -22.28 17.51
CA GLU A 375 2.56 -21.27 16.63
C GLU A 375 3.08 -21.37 15.19
N ASP A 376 3.82 -22.40 14.83
CA ASP A 376 4.37 -22.60 13.49
C ASP A 376 3.29 -23.03 12.52
N ALA A 377 3.19 -22.32 11.38
CA ALA A 377 2.32 -22.70 10.28
C ALA A 377 2.89 -23.90 9.50
N PRO A 378 2.05 -24.56 8.66
CA PRO A 378 2.54 -25.46 7.64
C PRO A 378 3.65 -24.80 6.81
N GLN A 379 4.71 -25.54 6.55
CA GLN A 379 5.91 -24.98 5.93
C GLN A 379 5.76 -24.80 4.42
N ASP A 380 5.98 -23.57 3.95
CA ASP A 380 6.52 -23.36 2.61
C ASP A 380 8.05 -23.39 2.72
N PRO A 381 8.74 -24.40 2.15
CA PRO A 381 10.18 -24.55 2.33
C PRO A 381 10.99 -23.35 1.84
N PHE A 382 10.46 -22.59 0.87
CA PHE A 382 11.17 -21.47 0.28
C PHE A 382 11.14 -20.20 1.14
N ALA A 383 10.00 -19.87 1.71
CA ALA A 383 9.77 -18.56 2.28
C ALA A 383 9.42 -18.61 3.78
N PHE A 384 8.96 -19.75 4.29
CA PHE A 384 8.54 -19.94 5.67
C PHE A 384 9.62 -19.53 6.68
N SER A 385 9.22 -18.87 7.73
CA SER A 385 10.08 -18.55 8.86
C SER A 385 9.37 -18.78 10.20
N MET A 386 10.14 -18.79 11.27
CA MET A 386 9.62 -18.83 12.63
C MET A 386 9.35 -17.42 13.20
N TYR A 387 9.25 -16.40 12.34
CA TYR A 387 9.20 -15.00 12.75
C TYR A 387 7.91 -14.32 12.33
N ASP A 388 7.42 -13.43 13.22
CA ASP A 388 6.33 -12.51 12.96
C ASP A 388 6.80 -11.07 13.08
N PHE A 389 6.13 -10.17 12.38
CA PHE A 389 6.29 -8.74 12.59
C PHE A 389 5.55 -8.32 13.88
N ASN A 390 6.28 -7.85 14.86
CA ASN A 390 5.80 -7.68 16.23
C ASN A 390 5.53 -6.22 16.64
N ARG A 391 5.96 -5.26 15.81
CA ARG A 391 5.87 -3.82 16.10
C ARG A 391 4.44 -3.33 16.31
N THR A 392 3.45 -3.95 15.68
CA THR A 392 2.03 -3.59 15.74
C THR A 392 1.20 -4.54 16.60
N ARG A 393 1.84 -5.47 17.32
CA ARG A 393 1.14 -6.53 18.05
C ARG A 393 0.13 -6.02 19.06
N ASN A 394 0.51 -5.02 19.86
CA ASN A 394 -0.38 -4.52 20.91
C ASN A 394 -1.61 -3.81 20.31
N PHE A 395 -1.46 -3.12 19.17
CA PHE A 395 -2.59 -2.56 18.45
C PHE A 395 -3.53 -3.67 17.95
N ALA A 396 -2.98 -4.74 17.38
CA ALA A 396 -3.75 -5.83 16.81
C ALA A 396 -4.54 -6.63 17.85
N LEU A 397 -3.95 -6.84 19.03
CA LEU A 397 -4.48 -7.75 20.06
C LEU A 397 -5.22 -7.06 21.21
N LYS A 398 -5.26 -5.72 21.27
CA LYS A 398 -5.97 -5.04 22.35
C LYS A 398 -7.50 -5.25 22.25
N SER A 399 -8.21 -4.94 23.32
CA SER A 399 -9.67 -4.96 23.36
C SER A 399 -10.22 -3.53 23.49
N PRO A 400 -11.11 -3.07 22.63
CA PRO A 400 -11.49 -3.65 21.34
C PRO A 400 -10.31 -3.72 20.35
N ALA A 401 -10.25 -4.78 19.57
CA ALA A 401 -9.16 -4.98 18.62
C ALA A 401 -9.09 -3.84 17.59
N ARG A 402 -7.88 -3.48 17.19
CA ARG A 402 -7.58 -2.48 16.15
C ARG A 402 -8.21 -1.10 16.38
N THR A 403 -8.41 -0.70 17.64
CA THR A 403 -8.90 0.65 18.00
C THR A 403 -7.78 1.53 18.53
N GLY A 404 -7.85 2.84 18.25
CA GLY A 404 -6.87 3.85 18.71
C GLY A 404 -5.85 4.26 17.65
N PRO A 405 -4.79 4.96 18.06
CA PRO A 405 -3.86 5.58 17.12
C PRO A 405 -3.09 4.54 16.29
N TYR A 406 -3.02 4.78 14.98
CA TYR A 406 -2.24 3.98 14.04
C TYR A 406 -1.65 4.87 12.93
N PRO A 407 -0.37 4.72 12.55
CA PRO A 407 0.22 5.51 11.48
C PRO A 407 -0.15 4.92 10.13
N ILE A 408 -0.57 5.78 9.24
CA ILE A 408 -0.81 5.46 7.85
C ILE A 408 0.28 6.02 6.93
N MET A 409 1.16 6.82 7.50
CA MET A 409 2.33 7.40 6.85
C MET A 409 3.36 7.77 7.91
N THR A 410 4.63 7.42 7.71
CA THR A 410 5.68 7.70 8.66
C THR A 410 6.63 8.79 8.15
N ALA A 411 7.14 9.61 9.05
CA ALA A 411 8.20 10.55 8.70
C ALA A 411 9.48 9.83 8.22
N THR A 412 9.69 8.60 8.67
CA THR A 412 10.79 7.75 8.23
C THR A 412 10.66 7.38 6.74
N GLU A 413 9.45 7.05 6.26
CA GLU A 413 9.20 6.81 4.84
C GLU A 413 9.66 7.99 3.99
N LEU A 414 9.21 9.20 4.33
CA LEU A 414 9.56 10.40 3.56
C LEU A 414 11.06 10.67 3.57
N ARG A 415 11.70 10.50 4.71
CA ARG A 415 13.14 10.64 4.83
C ARG A 415 13.90 9.65 3.95
N LEU A 416 13.44 8.39 3.90
CA LEU A 416 14.06 7.36 3.06
C LEU A 416 13.77 7.57 1.57
N LEU A 417 12.59 8.11 1.20
CA LEU A 417 12.32 8.55 -0.18
C LEU A 417 13.24 9.70 -0.60
N ALA A 418 13.50 10.67 0.29
CA ALA A 418 14.46 11.72 0.01
C ALA A 418 15.89 11.17 -0.12
N ALA A 419 16.28 10.22 0.76
CA ALA A 419 17.57 9.54 0.67
C ALA A 419 17.73 8.80 -0.67
N GLU A 420 16.70 8.08 -1.11
CA GLU A 420 16.69 7.42 -2.41
C GLU A 420 16.87 8.43 -3.54
N GLY A 421 16.14 9.56 -3.49
CA GLY A 421 16.30 10.61 -4.49
C GLY A 421 17.72 11.15 -4.57
N TYR A 422 18.36 11.37 -3.45
CA TYR A 422 19.77 11.79 -3.42
C TYR A 422 20.71 10.71 -3.99
N LEU A 423 20.47 9.43 -3.74
CA LEU A 423 21.25 8.36 -4.36
C LEU A 423 21.10 8.33 -5.89
N TRP A 424 19.89 8.52 -6.41
CA TRP A 424 19.64 8.62 -7.86
C TRP A 424 20.35 9.82 -8.49
N GLN A 425 20.54 10.91 -7.73
CA GLN A 425 21.30 12.08 -8.15
C GLN A 425 22.82 11.93 -7.96
N GLY A 426 23.29 10.79 -7.44
CA GLY A 426 24.71 10.58 -7.11
C GLY A 426 25.18 11.37 -5.88
N ASN A 427 24.28 11.96 -5.11
CA ASN A 427 24.58 12.75 -3.92
C ASN A 427 24.59 11.87 -2.66
N PHE A 428 25.61 11.02 -2.54
CA PHE A 428 25.77 10.09 -1.42
C PHE A 428 25.90 10.83 -0.07
N ALA A 429 26.58 11.96 -0.06
CA ALA A 429 26.78 12.76 1.16
C ALA A 429 25.46 13.27 1.77
N ALA A 430 24.46 13.56 0.94
CA ALA A 430 23.13 13.95 1.41
C ALA A 430 22.27 12.74 1.81
N ALA A 431 22.44 11.59 1.15
CA ALA A 431 21.67 10.37 1.44
C ALA A 431 22.08 9.72 2.77
N ILE A 432 23.38 9.62 3.03
CA ILE A 432 23.94 8.90 4.18
C ILE A 432 23.35 9.33 5.52
N PRO A 433 23.31 10.62 5.87
CA PRO A 433 22.73 11.06 7.14
C PRO A 433 21.27 10.62 7.30
N LEU A 434 20.49 10.66 6.22
CA LEU A 434 19.08 10.27 6.22
C LEU A 434 18.88 8.78 6.49
N ILE A 435 19.74 7.93 5.91
CA ILE A 435 19.73 6.49 6.15
C ILE A 435 20.16 6.18 7.59
N ASN A 436 21.18 6.87 8.08
CA ASN A 436 21.75 6.65 9.41
C ASN A 436 20.79 6.97 10.56
N VAL A 437 19.76 7.81 10.35
CA VAL A 437 18.78 8.15 11.41
C VAL A 437 18.14 6.90 12.03
N THR A 438 17.82 5.88 11.24
CA THR A 438 17.24 4.62 11.76
C THR A 438 18.29 3.54 11.89
N ARG A 439 19.25 3.49 10.96
CA ARG A 439 20.30 2.48 10.93
C ARG A 439 21.18 2.52 12.17
N ALA A 440 21.68 3.70 12.53
CA ALA A 440 22.62 3.86 13.63
C ALA A 440 21.97 4.14 14.99
N ASP A 441 20.68 4.41 15.01
CA ASP A 441 19.93 4.63 16.24
C ASP A 441 19.99 3.39 17.14
N THR A 442 20.52 3.52 18.34
CA THR A 442 20.69 2.44 19.30
C THR A 442 19.37 1.85 19.80
N LEU A 443 18.26 2.57 19.63
CA LEU A 443 16.90 2.13 19.96
C LEU A 443 16.14 1.60 18.72
N ARG A 444 16.81 1.50 17.57
CA ARG A 444 16.27 0.92 16.32
C ARG A 444 17.27 -0.08 15.75
N GLY A 445 17.95 0.25 14.64
CA GLY A 445 18.93 -0.64 14.01
C GLY A 445 20.11 -0.97 14.91
N GLY A 446 20.70 0.04 15.53
CA GLY A 446 21.93 -0.13 16.31
C GLY A 446 23.10 -0.63 15.51
N LEU A 447 23.04 -0.50 14.18
CA LEU A 447 24.05 -0.92 13.21
C LEU A 447 25.13 0.16 13.08
N PRO A 448 26.35 -0.21 12.64
CA PRO A 448 27.37 0.78 12.33
C PRO A 448 26.88 1.81 11.32
N ALA A 449 27.10 3.08 11.62
CA ALA A 449 26.73 4.18 10.72
C ALA A 449 27.49 4.08 9.39
N LEU A 450 26.80 4.37 8.29
CA LEU A 450 27.45 4.53 6.98
C LEU A 450 28.37 5.76 7.06
N PRO A 451 29.67 5.62 6.71
CA PRO A 451 30.60 6.73 6.73
C PRO A 451 30.34 7.71 5.56
N LEU A 452 30.52 9.00 5.79
CA LEU A 452 30.38 10.04 4.76
C LEU A 452 31.39 9.92 3.61
N THR A 453 32.39 9.06 3.76
CA THR A 453 33.40 8.78 2.73
C THR A 453 32.89 7.84 1.62
N ILE A 454 31.70 7.25 1.77
CA ILE A 454 31.08 6.47 0.68
C ILE A 454 30.71 7.44 -0.44
N ALA A 455 31.32 7.22 -1.61
CA ALA A 455 31.12 8.03 -2.81
C ALA A 455 30.63 7.22 -4.02
N ASP A 456 30.47 5.90 -3.85
CA ASP A 456 30.03 4.99 -4.90
C ASP A 456 29.28 3.76 -4.33
N THR A 457 28.86 2.88 -5.21
CA THR A 457 28.14 1.65 -4.87
C THR A 457 29.06 0.43 -4.71
N ASN A 458 30.38 0.60 -4.83
CA ASN A 458 31.34 -0.50 -4.67
C ASN A 458 31.74 -0.69 -3.21
N THR A 459 31.55 0.35 -2.40
CA THR A 459 31.88 0.31 -0.98
C THR A 459 30.84 -0.50 -0.21
N ALA A 460 31.29 -1.56 0.46
CA ALA A 460 30.43 -2.37 1.32
C ALA A 460 30.01 -1.60 2.58
N VAL A 461 28.80 -1.91 3.09
CA VAL A 461 28.35 -1.37 4.38
C VAL A 461 29.31 -1.80 5.50
N PRO A 462 29.54 -0.97 6.53
CA PRO A 462 30.42 -1.27 7.63
C PRO A 462 29.88 -2.41 8.50
N GLY A 463 30.79 -3.07 9.25
CA GLY A 463 30.48 -4.18 10.16
C GLY A 463 31.34 -5.43 9.91
N GLY A 464 32.16 -5.45 8.87
CA GLY A 464 32.98 -6.61 8.53
C GLY A 464 32.13 -7.87 8.36
N ASN A 465 32.47 -8.96 9.04
CA ASN A 465 31.72 -10.22 8.97
C ASN A 465 30.29 -10.12 9.55
N ALA A 466 30.03 -9.10 10.38
CA ALA A 466 28.72 -8.82 10.96
C ALA A 466 27.98 -7.67 10.24
N CYS A 467 28.32 -7.39 8.98
CA CYS A 467 27.64 -6.38 8.19
C CYS A 467 26.16 -6.72 7.96
N VAL A 468 25.28 -5.71 8.01
CA VAL A 468 23.85 -5.80 7.67
C VAL A 468 23.53 -4.61 6.74
N PRO A 469 22.82 -4.86 5.62
CA PRO A 469 22.36 -6.15 5.13
C PRO A 469 23.49 -6.97 4.47
N ARG A 470 23.27 -8.29 4.43
CA ARG A 470 24.01 -9.22 3.59
C ARG A 470 23.10 -9.69 2.46
N VAL A 471 23.54 -9.57 1.24
CA VAL A 471 22.72 -9.85 0.06
C VAL A 471 23.28 -11.02 -0.74
N PRO A 472 22.45 -11.86 -1.37
CA PRO A 472 22.92 -12.93 -2.25
C PRO A 472 23.83 -12.38 -3.35
N ASP A 473 24.99 -13.02 -3.53
CA ASP A 473 26.02 -12.58 -4.47
C ASP A 473 25.88 -13.25 -5.83
N ALA A 474 25.66 -12.47 -6.87
CA ALA A 474 25.58 -12.96 -8.24
C ALA A 474 26.90 -13.63 -8.69
N ALA A 475 28.06 -13.15 -8.20
CA ALA A 475 29.34 -13.78 -8.50
C ALA A 475 29.49 -15.20 -7.90
N GLN A 476 28.67 -15.54 -6.92
CA GLN A 476 28.56 -16.85 -6.30
C GLN A 476 27.29 -17.59 -6.70
N SER A 477 26.71 -17.26 -7.87
CA SER A 477 25.44 -17.81 -8.37
C SER A 477 24.30 -17.73 -7.34
N PHE A 478 24.31 -16.68 -6.53
CA PHE A 478 23.34 -16.42 -5.44
C PHE A 478 23.29 -17.51 -4.35
N LYS A 479 24.35 -18.32 -4.25
CA LYS A 479 24.46 -19.40 -3.23
C LYS A 479 25.22 -18.96 -1.98
N LYS A 480 25.77 -17.77 -1.98
CA LYS A 480 26.43 -17.12 -0.82
C LYS A 480 26.04 -15.66 -0.78
N THR A 481 26.23 -15.06 0.39
CA THR A 481 25.98 -13.63 0.58
C THR A 481 27.30 -12.86 0.62
N LYS A 482 27.19 -11.57 0.31
CA LYS A 482 28.21 -10.56 0.57
C LYS A 482 27.60 -9.40 1.36
N CYS A 483 28.45 -8.56 1.97
CA CYS A 483 27.96 -7.29 2.51
C CYS A 483 27.32 -6.47 1.39
N GLY A 484 26.14 -5.94 1.66
CA GLY A 484 25.46 -5.01 0.77
C GLY A 484 26.24 -3.70 0.64
N ASN A 485 25.78 -2.84 -0.24
CA ASN A 485 26.26 -1.48 -0.41
C ASN A 485 25.25 -0.45 0.14
N ILE A 486 25.43 0.82 -0.16
CA ILE A 486 24.55 1.88 0.31
C ILE A 486 23.10 1.74 -0.19
N TRP A 487 22.88 1.24 -1.42
CA TRP A 487 21.55 0.94 -1.93
C TRP A 487 20.89 -0.20 -1.15
N ASP A 488 21.64 -1.26 -0.85
CA ASP A 488 21.13 -2.36 -0.04
C ASP A 488 20.82 -1.89 1.38
N ALA A 489 21.62 -0.98 1.94
CA ALA A 489 21.34 -0.36 3.24
C ALA A 489 20.06 0.47 3.21
N LEU A 490 19.87 1.33 2.18
CA LEU A 490 18.62 2.07 2.00
C LEU A 490 17.41 1.14 1.91
N LYS A 491 17.49 0.10 1.07
CA LYS A 491 16.41 -0.87 0.88
C LYS A 491 16.09 -1.63 2.16
N TRP A 492 17.11 -2.02 2.93
CA TRP A 492 16.91 -2.68 4.23
C TRP A 492 16.19 -1.77 5.23
N GLU A 493 16.64 -0.50 5.35
CA GLU A 493 15.98 0.47 6.21
C GLU A 493 14.54 0.72 5.76
N TYR A 494 14.30 0.86 4.45
CA TYR A 494 12.96 1.05 3.90
C TYR A 494 12.06 -0.15 4.20
N HIS A 495 12.53 -1.37 3.96
CA HIS A 495 11.78 -2.59 4.21
C HIS A 495 11.33 -2.70 5.67
N ILE A 496 12.29 -2.65 6.60
CA ILE A 496 12.00 -2.93 8.02
C ILE A 496 11.24 -1.78 8.71
N GLU A 497 11.41 -0.53 8.25
CA GLU A 497 10.78 0.64 8.86
C GLU A 497 9.38 0.94 8.29
N THR A 498 9.08 0.58 7.04
CA THR A 498 7.78 0.88 6.42
C THR A 498 6.79 -0.28 6.42
N MET A 499 7.19 -1.47 6.87
CA MET A 499 6.31 -2.62 6.98
C MET A 499 5.08 -2.29 7.84
N TYR A 500 3.89 -2.59 7.32
CA TYR A 500 2.60 -2.30 7.95
C TYR A 500 2.30 -0.82 8.24
N THR A 501 2.93 0.13 7.55
CA THR A 501 2.69 1.56 7.75
C THR A 501 1.96 2.26 6.61
N GLY A 502 1.65 1.56 5.52
CA GLY A 502 0.97 2.14 4.37
C GLY A 502 0.64 1.11 3.30
N TYR A 503 0.06 1.57 2.20
CA TYR A 503 -0.40 0.73 1.10
C TYR A 503 0.76 0.28 0.21
N GLY A 504 1.03 -1.02 0.19
CA GLY A 504 1.97 -1.66 -0.73
C GLY A 504 3.42 -1.15 -0.69
N MET A 505 3.85 -0.55 0.43
CA MET A 505 5.08 0.24 0.52
C MET A 505 6.30 -0.48 -0.07
N TRP A 506 6.59 -1.67 0.44
CA TRP A 506 7.72 -2.47 -0.03
C TRP A 506 7.51 -3.00 -1.45
N TYR A 507 6.33 -3.53 -1.75
CA TYR A 507 6.04 -4.10 -3.06
C TYR A 507 6.22 -3.07 -4.19
N PHE A 508 5.69 -1.85 -4.03
CA PHE A 508 5.83 -0.81 -5.04
C PHE A 508 7.28 -0.35 -5.21
N ALA A 509 8.03 -0.26 -4.12
CA ALA A 509 9.44 0.07 -4.17
C ALA A 509 10.26 -1.07 -4.82
N ALA A 510 10.06 -2.31 -4.38
CA ALA A 510 10.77 -3.49 -4.88
C ALA A 510 10.54 -3.74 -6.38
N ARG A 511 9.31 -3.52 -6.89
CA ARG A 511 9.08 -3.62 -8.35
C ARG A 511 9.86 -2.57 -9.14
N GLY A 512 9.91 -1.34 -8.61
CA GLY A 512 10.68 -0.25 -9.22
C GLY A 512 12.19 -0.49 -9.15
N TRP A 513 12.70 -1.10 -8.10
CA TRP A 513 14.11 -1.48 -7.99
C TRP A 513 14.48 -2.74 -8.78
N GLY A 514 13.47 -3.54 -9.22
CA GLY A 514 13.70 -4.82 -9.87
C GLY A 514 14.08 -5.94 -8.88
N ASP A 515 13.56 -5.89 -7.67
CA ASP A 515 13.88 -6.84 -6.59
C ASP A 515 12.80 -7.90 -6.38
N LEU A 516 11.65 -7.80 -7.09
CA LEU A 516 10.59 -8.81 -6.97
C LEU A 516 11.03 -10.16 -7.54
N PRO A 517 10.50 -11.28 -7.03
CA PRO A 517 10.68 -12.60 -7.65
C PRO A 517 10.23 -12.60 -9.10
N GLU A 518 10.96 -13.31 -9.97
CA GLU A 518 10.67 -13.44 -11.40
C GLU A 518 9.23 -13.89 -11.64
N GLY A 519 8.56 -13.22 -12.54
CA GLY A 519 7.17 -13.52 -12.88
C GLY A 519 6.14 -12.90 -11.94
N THR A 520 6.54 -12.16 -10.90
CA THR A 520 5.58 -11.44 -10.06
C THR A 520 4.86 -10.40 -10.91
N ALA A 521 3.52 -10.37 -10.85
CA ALA A 521 2.75 -9.33 -11.51
C ALA A 521 3.17 -7.96 -10.94
N ILE A 522 3.50 -7.00 -11.80
CA ILE A 522 3.93 -5.65 -11.40
C ILE A 522 2.75 -4.69 -11.18
N ASN A 523 1.57 -5.12 -11.51
CA ASN A 523 0.28 -4.45 -11.29
C ASN A 523 -0.85 -5.47 -11.46
N TRP A 524 -2.06 -5.07 -11.08
CA TRP A 524 -3.28 -5.85 -11.30
C TRP A 524 -3.97 -5.42 -12.60
N PRO A 525 -4.63 -6.37 -13.29
CA PRO A 525 -5.53 -6.03 -14.38
C PRO A 525 -6.77 -5.31 -13.83
N VAL A 526 -7.47 -4.58 -14.68
CA VAL A 526 -8.82 -4.07 -14.38
C VAL A 526 -9.71 -5.27 -14.02
N PRO A 527 -10.51 -5.21 -12.95
CA PRO A 527 -11.36 -6.32 -12.53
C PRO A 527 -12.24 -6.86 -13.66
N ASN A 528 -12.44 -8.18 -13.67
CA ASN A 528 -13.25 -8.83 -14.71
C ASN A 528 -14.70 -8.31 -14.71
N GLU A 529 -15.27 -7.94 -13.57
CA GLU A 529 -16.60 -7.36 -13.44
C GLU A 529 -16.71 -6.00 -14.15
N GLU A 530 -15.66 -5.20 -14.08
CA GLU A 530 -15.59 -3.92 -14.80
C GLU A 530 -15.42 -4.17 -16.30
N MET A 531 -14.56 -5.11 -16.69
CA MET A 531 -14.38 -5.50 -18.10
C MET A 531 -15.66 -6.05 -18.71
N LEU A 532 -16.42 -6.86 -17.94
CA LEU A 532 -17.73 -7.37 -18.35
C LEU A 532 -18.71 -6.21 -18.58
N THR A 533 -18.79 -5.27 -17.66
CA THR A 533 -19.66 -4.07 -17.75
C THR A 533 -19.32 -3.23 -18.99
N ARG A 534 -18.04 -3.17 -19.35
CA ARG A 534 -17.53 -2.44 -20.55
C ARG A 534 -17.60 -3.24 -21.84
N VAL A 535 -18.00 -4.51 -21.77
CA VAL A 535 -18.01 -5.42 -22.92
C VAL A 535 -16.61 -5.53 -23.55
N GLN A 536 -15.58 -5.69 -22.70
CA GLN A 536 -14.18 -5.82 -23.11
C GLN A 536 -13.63 -7.19 -22.73
N ALA A 537 -12.60 -7.65 -23.46
CA ALA A 537 -11.97 -8.93 -23.20
C ALA A 537 -11.25 -8.98 -21.86
N PHE A 538 -11.35 -10.10 -21.16
CA PHE A 538 -10.59 -10.36 -19.94
C PHE A 538 -9.12 -10.61 -20.26
N TYR A 539 -8.24 -10.24 -19.34
CA TYR A 539 -6.80 -10.46 -19.45
C TYR A 539 -6.18 -10.67 -18.07
N GLY A 540 -5.08 -11.39 -18.03
CA GLY A 540 -4.30 -11.61 -16.81
C GLY A 540 -2.89 -11.02 -16.95
N LEU A 541 -2.23 -10.76 -15.83
CA LEU A 541 -0.89 -10.19 -15.75
C LEU A 541 0.01 -11.03 -14.84
N GLY A 542 1.32 -11.00 -15.09
CA GLY A 542 2.29 -11.78 -14.33
C GLY A 542 2.50 -13.18 -14.88
N GLY A 543 3.14 -14.03 -14.08
CA GLY A 543 3.66 -15.32 -14.50
C GLY A 543 5.04 -15.21 -15.16
N VAL A 544 5.88 -16.24 -15.02
CA VAL A 544 7.22 -16.24 -15.61
C VAL A 544 7.14 -16.08 -17.13
N GLY A 545 7.73 -15.01 -17.66
CA GLY A 545 7.67 -14.65 -19.08
C GLY A 545 6.33 -14.07 -19.55
N GLY A 546 5.37 -13.85 -18.64
CA GLY A 546 4.05 -13.31 -18.96
C GLY A 546 4.05 -11.77 -19.10
N GLN A 547 2.94 -11.26 -19.64
CA GLN A 547 2.72 -9.82 -19.75
C GLN A 547 2.63 -9.19 -18.34
N GLY A 548 3.22 -8.01 -18.15
CA GLY A 548 3.19 -7.32 -16.86
C GLY A 548 3.84 -8.10 -15.73
N ALA A 549 4.82 -8.94 -16.04
CA ALA A 549 5.60 -9.70 -15.09
C ALA A 549 6.92 -8.99 -14.75
N SER A 550 7.40 -9.13 -13.50
CA SER A 550 8.76 -8.77 -13.13
C SER A 550 9.79 -9.66 -13.83
N GLY A 551 10.95 -9.12 -14.14
CA GLY A 551 12.11 -9.86 -14.59
C GLY A 551 12.79 -10.64 -13.45
N LYS A 552 13.99 -11.16 -13.73
CA LYS A 552 14.84 -11.79 -12.71
C LYS A 552 15.19 -10.80 -11.63
N GLY A 553 14.89 -11.14 -10.39
CA GLY A 553 15.18 -10.27 -9.25
C GLY A 553 16.68 -10.08 -9.02
N ASN A 554 17.08 -8.88 -8.58
CA ASN A 554 18.49 -8.52 -8.33
C ASN A 554 19.18 -9.44 -7.32
N TYR A 555 18.42 -10.05 -6.42
CA TYR A 555 18.91 -10.98 -5.40
C TYR A 555 18.79 -12.45 -5.79
N GLY A 556 18.67 -12.72 -7.11
CA GLY A 556 18.60 -14.08 -7.62
C GLY A 556 17.24 -14.75 -7.47
N LEU A 557 16.19 -14.02 -7.27
CA LEU A 557 14.83 -14.54 -7.06
C LEU A 557 14.20 -15.08 -8.35
N PHE A 558 14.83 -16.09 -8.93
CA PHE A 558 14.41 -16.80 -10.15
C PHE A 558 14.88 -18.25 -10.13
N SER A 559 14.32 -19.09 -11.01
CA SER A 559 14.69 -20.50 -11.12
C SER A 559 16.17 -20.66 -11.54
N GLY A 560 16.91 -21.41 -10.75
CA GLY A 560 18.38 -21.56 -10.92
C GLY A 560 19.21 -20.46 -10.25
N GLY A 561 18.57 -19.44 -9.68
CA GLY A 561 19.17 -18.43 -8.82
C GLY A 561 19.13 -18.82 -7.34
N ALA A 562 18.45 -18.02 -6.55
CA ALA A 562 18.28 -18.25 -5.11
C ALA A 562 17.08 -19.17 -4.78
N TYR A 563 16.23 -19.54 -5.75
CA TYR A 563 15.16 -20.52 -5.55
C TYR A 563 15.03 -21.59 -6.62
#